data_2b41c1f1b8c78fc8c3f94fec83ad7ed3
#
_entry.id   2b41c1f1b8c78fc8c3f94fec83ad7ed3
#
_cell.length_a   1.000
_cell.length_b   1.000
_cell.length_c   1.000
_cell.angle_alpha   90.00
_cell.angle_beta   90.00
_cell.angle_gamma   90.00
#
_symmetry.space_group_name_H-M   'P 1'
#
loop_
_entity.id
_entity.type
_entity.pdbx_description
1 polymer ?
#
loop_
_entity_poly.entity_id
_entity_poly.type
_entity_poly.pdbx_seq_one_letter_code
_entity_poly.pdbx_strand_id
1 'polypeptide(L)'
;MISCFRGRPQPVPIQRGHSKSGRSAYDRRVPYPIAIDVLPARTNRDRLTVAFRIILAIPHLLLVGGIGMGFALHSTRNGGSSSSLGGETGLLGVAAYILAIVTWFAIVIGSRDIPAIRQYTVFYLRWRVRALAYLMLLQDAYPPFGDDAYPASLTFVEPEGPRRRLSVGFRLILIIPQLIVVGLLTLAWWVTSFVAWLAILFTGRYPEGLYRFGVGVLRWFLRVEAYLLLLVDEYPPFSFE
;
A
#
# COMPACT_ATOMS: atom_id res chain seq x y z
N MET A 1 -71.76 12.13 23.31
CA MET A 1 -70.86 11.51 24.31
C MET A 1 -70.19 10.32 23.64
N ILE A 2 -68.99 10.50 23.08
CA ILE A 2 -68.19 9.42 22.47
C ILE A 2 -66.82 9.50 23.13
N SER A 3 -66.52 8.49 23.95
CA SER A 3 -65.30 8.37 24.75
C SER A 3 -64.17 7.83 23.84
N CYS A 4 -63.12 8.62 23.61
CA CYS A 4 -61.92 8.15 22.95
C CYS A 4 -61.04 7.37 23.92
N PHE A 5 -60.92 6.08 23.72
CA PHE A 5 -59.94 5.21 24.41
C PHE A 5 -58.57 5.35 23.75
N ARG A 6 -57.66 6.03 24.47
CA ARG A 6 -56.27 6.18 24.06
C ARG A 6 -55.47 4.99 24.57
N GLY A 7 -55.24 4.00 23.71
CA GLY A 7 -54.34 2.88 23.99
C GLY A 7 -52.88 3.35 24.04
N ARG A 8 -52.19 3.10 25.18
CA ARG A 8 -50.73 3.30 25.31
C ARG A 8 -49.99 2.20 24.54
N PRO A 9 -48.96 2.53 23.78
CA PRO A 9 -48.13 1.48 23.18
C PRO A 9 -47.32 0.76 24.26
N GLN A 10 -47.38 -0.56 24.21
CA GLN A 10 -46.59 -1.47 25.06
C GLN A 10 -45.11 -1.42 24.65
N PRO A 11 -44.16 -1.43 25.61
CA PRO A 11 -42.75 -1.51 25.28
C PRO A 11 -42.37 -2.89 24.76
N VAL A 12 -41.72 -2.94 23.59
CA VAL A 12 -41.18 -4.15 23.00
C VAL A 12 -40.01 -4.67 23.88
N PRO A 13 -39.99 -5.94 24.29
CA PRO A 13 -38.90 -6.49 25.08
C PRO A 13 -37.62 -6.58 24.23
N ILE A 14 -36.59 -5.88 24.66
CA ILE A 14 -35.24 -6.00 24.11
C ILE A 14 -34.69 -7.38 24.49
N GLN A 15 -34.70 -8.32 23.55
CA GLN A 15 -33.96 -9.56 23.67
C GLN A 15 -32.44 -9.26 23.71
N ARG A 16 -31.89 -9.31 24.91
CA ARG A 16 -30.41 -9.38 25.07
C ARG A 16 -29.95 -10.75 24.63
N GLY A 17 -29.59 -10.87 23.33
CA GLY A 17 -28.87 -12.01 22.82
C GLY A 17 -27.49 -12.09 23.49
N HIS A 18 -27.33 -13.03 24.42
CA HIS A 18 -26.00 -13.43 24.93
C HIS A 18 -25.29 -14.22 23.82
N SER A 19 -24.64 -13.51 22.90
CA SER A 19 -23.62 -14.11 22.04
C SER A 19 -22.35 -14.26 22.86
N LYS A 20 -22.21 -15.41 23.49
CA LYS A 20 -20.92 -15.88 24.01
C LYS A 20 -20.06 -16.31 22.81
N SER A 21 -19.56 -15.36 22.04
CA SER A 21 -18.42 -15.58 21.18
C SER A 21 -17.17 -15.51 22.07
N GLY A 22 -16.76 -16.65 22.56
CA GLY A 22 -15.46 -16.84 23.23
C GLY A 22 -14.31 -16.63 22.24
N ARG A 23 -14.01 -15.39 21.89
CA ARG A 23 -12.75 -15.05 21.28
C ARG A 23 -11.71 -15.07 22.38
N SER A 24 -10.87 -16.10 22.30
CA SER A 24 -9.68 -16.27 23.13
C SER A 24 -8.93 -14.94 23.25
N ALA A 25 -8.64 -14.51 24.47
CA ALA A 25 -7.87 -13.30 24.79
C ALA A 25 -6.42 -13.37 24.27
N TYR A 26 -6.04 -14.46 23.61
CA TYR A 26 -4.68 -14.74 23.12
C TYR A 26 -4.40 -14.20 21.73
N ASP A 27 -5.39 -13.78 20.94
CA ASP A 27 -5.18 -13.34 19.55
C ASP A 27 -5.39 -11.82 19.37
N ARG A 28 -5.01 -11.02 20.35
CA ARG A 28 -4.76 -9.59 20.13
C ARG A 28 -3.33 -9.37 19.66
N ARG A 29 -2.98 -9.93 18.51
CA ARG A 29 -1.87 -9.36 17.74
C ARG A 29 -2.35 -7.96 17.37
N VAL A 30 -1.64 -6.96 17.88
CA VAL A 30 -1.86 -5.57 17.43
C VAL A 30 -1.75 -5.61 15.90
N PRO A 31 -2.80 -5.30 15.15
CA PRO A 31 -2.72 -5.37 13.70
C PRO A 31 -1.62 -4.43 13.23
N TYR A 32 -0.84 -4.87 12.23
CA TYR A 32 0.22 -4.05 11.65
C TYR A 32 -0.36 -2.66 11.27
N PRO A 33 0.33 -1.54 11.59
CA PRO A 33 -0.24 -0.20 11.47
C PRO A 33 -0.68 0.22 10.06
N ILE A 34 -0.33 -0.60 9.05
CA ILE A 34 -0.74 -0.36 7.67
C ILE A 34 -1.55 -1.54 7.16
N ALA A 35 -2.79 -1.25 6.76
CA ALA A 35 -3.66 -2.18 6.05
C ALA A 35 -3.82 -1.71 4.59
N ILE A 36 -3.73 -2.66 3.66
CA ILE A 36 -3.89 -2.42 2.23
C ILE A 36 -4.99 -3.33 1.73
N ASP A 37 -6.08 -2.69 1.28
CA ASP A 37 -7.25 -3.39 0.76
C ASP A 37 -7.37 -3.16 -0.75
N VAL A 38 -7.59 -4.26 -1.48
CA VAL A 38 -7.79 -4.24 -2.93
C VAL A 38 -9.06 -5.01 -3.22
N LEU A 39 -10.09 -4.33 -3.72
CA LEU A 39 -11.35 -4.97 -4.10
C LEU A 39 -11.11 -5.87 -5.31
N PRO A 40 -11.65 -7.10 -5.33
CA PRO A 40 -11.42 -8.04 -6.42
C PRO A 40 -12.02 -7.56 -7.75
N ALA A 41 -11.18 -7.38 -8.78
CA ALA A 41 -11.58 -7.08 -10.15
C ALA A 41 -11.02 -8.17 -11.09
N ARG A 42 -11.62 -9.37 -11.11
CA ARG A 42 -11.07 -10.55 -11.82
C ARG A 42 -11.79 -10.91 -13.11
N THR A 43 -13.03 -10.50 -13.27
CA THR A 43 -13.89 -10.85 -14.41
C THR A 43 -14.34 -9.60 -15.15
N ASN A 44 -14.76 -9.79 -16.38
CA ASN A 44 -15.28 -8.73 -17.25
C ASN A 44 -14.29 -7.58 -17.47
N ARG A 45 -13.03 -7.95 -17.75
CA ARG A 45 -11.93 -7.00 -17.92
C ARG A 45 -11.99 -6.32 -19.27
N ASP A 46 -11.78 -5.02 -19.31
CA ASP A 46 -11.68 -4.26 -20.55
C ASP A 46 -10.32 -4.52 -21.22
N ARG A 47 -10.35 -5.31 -22.32
CA ARG A 47 -9.16 -5.73 -23.06
C ARG A 47 -8.43 -4.54 -23.69
N LEU A 48 -9.15 -3.51 -24.09
CA LEU A 48 -8.58 -2.36 -24.79
C LEU A 48 -7.79 -1.49 -23.80
N THR A 49 -8.34 -1.21 -22.63
CA THR A 49 -7.61 -0.48 -21.58
C THR A 49 -6.43 -1.29 -21.06
N VAL A 50 -6.56 -2.62 -20.98
CA VAL A 50 -5.46 -3.52 -20.58
C VAL A 50 -4.34 -3.51 -21.63
N ALA A 51 -4.65 -3.51 -22.94
CA ALA A 51 -3.65 -3.45 -23.99
C ALA A 51 -2.79 -2.18 -23.93
N PHE A 52 -3.41 -1.02 -23.69
CA PHE A 52 -2.74 0.29 -23.65
C PHE A 52 -2.36 0.75 -22.24
N ARG A 53 -2.48 -0.11 -21.24
CA ARG A 53 -2.34 0.23 -19.82
C ARG A 53 -1.00 0.89 -19.47
N ILE A 54 0.09 0.41 -20.04
CA ILE A 54 1.42 0.98 -19.78
C ILE A 54 1.46 2.45 -20.20
N ILE A 55 0.89 2.78 -21.36
CA ILE A 55 0.82 4.16 -21.87
C ILE A 55 -0.07 5.03 -20.95
N LEU A 56 -1.22 4.49 -20.56
CA LEU A 56 -2.14 5.20 -19.68
C LEU A 56 -1.56 5.41 -18.27
N ALA A 57 -0.65 4.53 -17.82
CA ALA A 57 -0.01 4.64 -16.52
C ALA A 57 1.14 5.66 -16.48
N ILE A 58 1.68 6.11 -17.63
CA ILE A 58 2.84 7.01 -17.71
C ILE A 58 2.73 8.24 -16.77
N PRO A 59 1.62 9.00 -16.74
CA PRO A 59 1.54 10.18 -15.87
C PRO A 59 1.64 9.81 -14.37
N HIS A 60 1.07 8.69 -13.98
CA HIS A 60 1.21 8.20 -12.61
C HIS A 60 2.63 7.70 -12.31
N LEU A 61 3.26 7.01 -13.26
CA LEU A 61 4.63 6.54 -13.12
C LEU A 61 5.64 7.69 -12.97
N LEU A 62 5.44 8.79 -13.69
CA LEU A 62 6.28 9.99 -13.54
C LEU A 62 6.12 10.63 -12.15
N LEU A 63 4.93 10.58 -11.56
CA LEU A 63 4.65 11.20 -10.27
C LEU A 63 5.01 10.30 -9.09
N VAL A 64 4.52 9.06 -9.08
CA VAL A 64 4.68 8.17 -7.92
C VAL A 64 5.61 6.98 -8.17
N GLY A 65 6.16 6.87 -9.38
CA GLY A 65 7.09 5.82 -9.77
C GLY A 65 6.44 4.48 -10.09
N GLY A 66 7.28 3.57 -10.61
CA GLY A 66 6.94 2.19 -10.91
C GLY A 66 7.17 1.25 -9.73
N ILE A 67 7.38 -0.02 -10.06
CA ILE A 67 7.70 -1.06 -9.07
C ILE A 67 9.19 -1.06 -8.82
N GLY A 68 9.62 -0.27 -7.89
CA GLY A 68 10.98 -0.17 -7.41
C GLY A 68 11.03 0.60 -6.11
N MET A 69 12.03 0.36 -5.29
CA MET A 69 12.26 1.08 -4.04
C MET A 69 13.64 1.73 -4.07
N GLY A 70 13.71 3.02 -3.74
CA GLY A 70 14.95 3.75 -3.60
C GLY A 70 15.47 4.38 -4.88
N PHE A 71 16.71 4.84 -4.80
CA PHE A 71 17.43 5.48 -5.90
C PHE A 71 18.19 4.41 -6.68
N ALA A 72 17.79 4.14 -7.92
CA ALA A 72 18.63 3.36 -8.82
C ALA A 72 19.82 4.21 -9.24
N LEU A 73 20.96 4.05 -8.58
CA LEU A 73 22.24 4.54 -9.06
C LEU A 73 22.70 3.64 -10.22
N HIS A 74 22.24 3.94 -11.41
CA HIS A 74 22.73 3.25 -12.60
C HIS A 74 24.10 3.83 -12.96
N SER A 75 25.16 3.16 -12.51
CA SER A 75 26.52 3.44 -12.94
C SER A 75 26.75 2.75 -14.29
N THR A 76 26.57 3.47 -15.38
CA THR A 76 27.04 3.01 -16.69
C THR A 76 28.55 3.21 -16.76
N ARG A 77 29.27 2.13 -16.97
CA ARG A 77 30.74 2.04 -17.02
C ARG A 77 31.39 2.72 -18.24
N ASN A 78 30.63 3.41 -19.06
CA ASN A 78 31.12 4.17 -20.21
C ASN A 78 30.70 5.65 -20.10
N GLY A 79 31.48 6.45 -19.39
CA GLY A 79 31.65 7.88 -19.61
C GLY A 79 30.46 8.84 -19.52
N GLY A 80 29.26 8.39 -19.19
CA GLY A 80 28.08 9.21 -19.03
C GLY A 80 27.31 8.81 -17.77
N SER A 81 27.45 9.56 -16.69
CA SER A 81 26.62 9.42 -15.49
C SER A 81 25.23 10.00 -15.76
N SER A 82 24.32 9.21 -16.28
CA SER A 82 22.90 9.55 -16.23
C SER A 82 22.31 9.04 -14.93
N SER A 83 22.37 9.84 -13.88
CA SER A 83 21.59 9.63 -12.68
C SER A 83 20.12 9.88 -13.04
N SER A 84 19.35 8.84 -13.36
CA SER A 84 17.90 8.96 -13.48
C SER A 84 17.30 9.02 -12.07
N LEU A 85 17.39 10.21 -11.46
CA LEU A 85 16.61 10.54 -10.28
C LEU A 85 15.13 10.40 -10.62
N GLY A 86 14.48 9.35 -10.12
CA GLY A 86 13.03 9.23 -10.17
C GLY A 86 12.43 8.11 -11.01
N GLY A 87 13.22 7.33 -11.77
CA GLY A 87 12.65 6.27 -12.62
C GLY A 87 11.87 5.20 -11.84
N GLU A 88 12.33 4.88 -10.64
CA GLU A 88 11.72 3.84 -9.79
C GLU A 88 10.69 4.42 -8.80
N THR A 89 10.90 5.64 -8.29
CA THR A 89 10.08 6.23 -7.22
C THR A 89 9.22 7.42 -7.66
N GLY A 90 9.44 7.98 -8.86
CA GLY A 90 8.74 9.17 -9.34
C GLY A 90 9.11 10.45 -8.57
N LEU A 91 8.57 11.58 -9.01
CA LEU A 91 8.89 12.90 -8.42
C LEU A 91 8.45 13.00 -6.95
N LEU A 92 7.24 12.56 -6.63
CA LEU A 92 6.71 12.58 -5.26
C LEU A 92 7.46 11.58 -4.37
N GLY A 93 7.90 10.45 -4.94
CA GLY A 93 8.70 9.48 -4.21
C GLY A 93 10.08 10.01 -3.87
N VAL A 94 10.77 10.69 -4.81
CA VAL A 94 12.05 11.37 -4.49
C VAL A 94 11.87 12.33 -3.33
N ALA A 95 10.82 13.16 -3.35
CA ALA A 95 10.53 14.06 -2.25
C ALA A 95 10.25 13.28 -0.94
N ALA A 96 9.51 12.17 -0.99
CA ALA A 96 9.25 11.34 0.19
C ALA A 96 10.55 10.77 0.79
N TYR A 97 11.48 10.28 -0.03
CA TYR A 97 12.78 9.78 0.45
C TYR A 97 13.68 10.87 1.02
N ILE A 98 13.71 12.06 0.41
CA ILE A 98 14.42 13.21 0.98
C ILE A 98 13.83 13.59 2.34
N LEU A 99 12.51 13.68 2.43
CA LEU A 99 11.81 13.98 3.69
C LEU A 99 12.00 12.87 4.73
N ALA A 100 12.12 11.61 4.31
CA ALA A 100 12.46 10.50 5.21
C ALA A 100 13.86 10.68 5.82
N ILE A 101 14.85 11.15 5.05
CA ILE A 101 16.20 11.47 5.57
C ILE A 101 16.09 12.57 6.64
N VAL A 102 15.33 13.64 6.37
CA VAL A 102 15.11 14.73 7.34
C VAL A 102 14.45 14.17 8.61
N THR A 103 13.43 13.32 8.47
CA THR A 103 12.75 12.67 9.59
C THR A 103 13.69 11.77 10.37
N TRP A 104 14.59 11.04 9.68
CA TRP A 104 15.58 10.19 10.32
C TRP A 104 16.48 11.00 11.27
N PHE A 105 17.03 12.14 10.81
CA PHE A 105 17.82 13.03 11.66
C PHE A 105 16.98 13.62 12.81
N ALA A 106 15.74 14.04 12.54
CA ALA A 106 14.85 14.60 13.56
C ALA A 106 14.54 13.61 14.67
N ILE A 107 14.34 12.31 14.35
CA ILE A 107 14.08 11.26 15.33
C ILE A 107 15.35 10.86 16.08
N VAL A 108 16.46 10.61 15.37
CA VAL A 108 17.71 10.12 15.98
C VAL A 108 18.29 11.18 16.93
N ILE A 109 18.32 12.45 16.53
CA ILE A 109 18.92 13.54 17.32
C ILE A 109 17.89 14.08 18.32
N GLY A 110 16.68 14.41 17.86
CA GLY A 110 15.68 15.18 18.64
C GLY A 110 14.53 14.35 19.22
N SER A 111 14.38 13.06 18.90
CA SER A 111 13.17 12.24 19.18
C SER A 111 11.87 12.91 18.74
N ARG A 112 11.92 13.76 17.74
CA ARG A 112 10.77 14.52 17.24
C ARG A 112 10.26 13.88 15.96
N ASP A 113 8.97 13.61 15.92
CA ASP A 113 8.25 13.29 14.70
C ASP A 113 7.70 14.59 14.10
N ILE A 114 7.70 14.67 12.75
CA ILE A 114 7.22 15.86 12.04
C ILE A 114 5.89 15.49 11.38
N PRO A 115 4.73 15.89 11.94
CA PRO A 115 3.42 15.46 11.44
C PRO A 115 3.17 15.79 9.97
N ALA A 116 3.67 16.94 9.50
CA ALA A 116 3.52 17.35 8.10
C ALA A 116 4.21 16.38 7.13
N ILE A 117 5.43 15.91 7.46
CA ILE A 117 6.16 14.94 6.65
C ILE A 117 5.43 13.60 6.66
N ARG A 118 4.91 13.18 7.81
CA ARG A 118 4.14 11.95 7.94
C ARG A 118 2.88 11.98 7.07
N GLN A 119 2.11 13.08 7.11
CA GLN A 119 0.92 13.27 6.27
C GLN A 119 1.28 13.21 4.78
N TYR A 120 2.36 13.85 4.36
CA TYR A 120 2.85 13.78 2.99
C TYR A 120 3.21 12.33 2.59
N THR A 121 3.90 11.59 3.45
CA THR A 121 4.28 10.19 3.20
C THR A 121 3.05 9.29 3.06
N VAL A 122 2.03 9.48 3.91
CA VAL A 122 0.75 8.75 3.81
C VAL A 122 0.05 9.08 2.48
N PHE A 123 -0.01 10.36 2.11
CA PHE A 123 -0.58 10.78 0.83
C PHE A 123 0.15 10.13 -0.36
N TYR A 124 1.48 10.17 -0.37
CA TYR A 124 2.30 9.53 -1.39
C TYR A 124 2.02 8.03 -1.50
N LEU A 125 2.01 7.30 -0.37
CA LEU A 125 1.75 5.86 -0.36
C LEU A 125 0.33 5.50 -0.77
N ARG A 126 -0.67 6.31 -0.41
CA ARG A 126 -2.05 6.14 -0.88
C ARG A 126 -2.16 6.28 -2.39
N TRP A 127 -1.48 7.25 -2.97
CA TRP A 127 -1.44 7.40 -4.43
C TRP A 127 -0.67 6.26 -5.09
N ARG A 128 0.46 5.86 -4.48
CA ARG A 128 1.30 4.78 -4.99
C ARG A 128 0.56 3.43 -5.02
N VAL A 129 -0.22 3.08 -4.00
CA VAL A 129 -1.00 1.83 -4.00
C VAL A 129 -1.99 1.80 -5.17
N ARG A 130 -2.63 2.92 -5.49
CA ARG A 130 -3.58 3.04 -6.60
C ARG A 130 -2.89 2.89 -7.94
N ALA A 131 -1.80 3.61 -8.14
CA ALA A 131 -1.00 3.55 -9.37
C ALA A 131 -0.44 2.14 -9.62
N LEU A 132 0.12 1.48 -8.59
CA LEU A 132 0.63 0.12 -8.70
C LEU A 132 -0.48 -0.91 -8.92
N ALA A 133 -1.62 -0.80 -8.23
CA ALA A 133 -2.77 -1.68 -8.46
C ALA A 133 -3.29 -1.56 -9.90
N TYR A 134 -3.28 -0.37 -10.48
CA TYR A 134 -3.61 -0.14 -11.87
C TYR A 134 -2.55 -0.72 -12.81
N LEU A 135 -1.29 -0.36 -12.65
CA LEU A 135 -0.17 -0.79 -13.49
C LEU A 135 -0.07 -2.32 -13.56
N MET A 136 -0.21 -3.00 -12.41
CA MET A 136 -0.09 -4.45 -12.27
C MET A 136 -1.39 -5.20 -12.52
N LEU A 137 -2.33 -4.55 -13.19
CA LEU A 137 -3.57 -5.18 -13.64
C LEU A 137 -4.53 -5.62 -12.51
N LEU A 138 -4.28 -5.24 -11.26
CA LEU A 138 -5.16 -5.60 -10.14
C LEU A 138 -6.50 -4.86 -10.18
N GLN A 139 -6.54 -3.65 -10.78
CA GLN A 139 -7.73 -2.81 -10.96
C GLN A 139 -7.83 -2.31 -12.41
N ASP A 140 -9.06 -2.11 -12.91
CA ASP A 140 -9.29 -1.55 -14.26
C ASP A 140 -9.60 -0.06 -14.24
N ALA A 141 -10.21 0.42 -13.16
CA ALA A 141 -10.50 1.84 -13.01
C ALA A 141 -9.21 2.65 -13.08
N TYR A 142 -9.22 3.73 -13.85
CA TYR A 142 -8.09 4.66 -13.91
C TYR A 142 -7.90 5.34 -12.54
N PRO A 143 -6.68 5.39 -11.99
CA PRO A 143 -6.45 6.01 -10.69
C PRO A 143 -6.73 7.51 -10.75
N PRO A 144 -7.44 8.09 -9.77
CA PRO A 144 -7.62 9.53 -9.69
C PRO A 144 -6.29 10.22 -9.32
N PHE A 145 -6.14 11.45 -9.79
CA PHE A 145 -5.05 12.32 -9.35
C PHE A 145 -5.43 12.94 -8.00
N GLY A 146 -4.84 12.42 -6.91
CA GLY A 146 -5.14 12.89 -5.56
C GLY A 146 -5.64 11.80 -4.63
N ASP A 147 -6.51 12.16 -3.66
CA ASP A 147 -6.96 11.26 -2.57
C ASP A 147 -8.43 10.81 -2.70
N ASP A 148 -8.99 10.83 -3.90
CA ASP A 148 -10.35 10.37 -4.16
C ASP A 148 -10.52 8.86 -3.91
N ALA A 149 -11.77 8.43 -3.71
CA ALA A 149 -12.11 7.03 -3.48
C ALA A 149 -11.69 6.14 -4.66
N TYR A 150 -11.03 5.01 -4.35
CA TYR A 150 -10.55 4.07 -5.35
C TYR A 150 -10.63 2.63 -4.78
N PRO A 151 -10.84 1.61 -5.63
CA PRO A 151 -10.94 0.21 -5.19
C PRO A 151 -9.66 -0.39 -4.58
N ALA A 152 -8.55 0.31 -4.62
CA ALA A 152 -7.34 -0.02 -3.88
C ALA A 152 -7.02 1.12 -2.91
N SER A 153 -6.96 0.81 -1.62
CA SER A 153 -6.78 1.81 -0.56
C SER A 153 -5.71 1.39 0.43
N LEU A 154 -5.10 2.39 1.08
CA LEU A 154 -4.15 2.23 2.17
C LEU A 154 -4.70 2.94 3.40
N THR A 155 -4.90 2.17 4.47
CA THR A 155 -5.26 2.70 5.79
C THR A 155 -4.03 2.70 6.66
N PHE A 156 -3.76 3.83 7.30
CA PHE A 156 -2.67 4.02 8.24
C PHE A 156 -3.23 4.33 9.62
N VAL A 157 -2.79 3.56 10.62
CA VAL A 157 -3.07 3.82 12.03
C VAL A 157 -1.85 4.49 12.64
N GLU A 158 -2.06 5.66 13.20
CA GLU A 158 -0.98 6.43 13.82
C GLU A 158 -0.41 5.65 15.02
N PRO A 159 0.92 5.45 15.09
CA PRO A 159 1.53 4.76 16.22
C PRO A 159 1.42 5.60 17.49
N GLU A 160 0.98 4.97 18.57
CA GLU A 160 0.91 5.57 19.88
C GLU A 160 2.28 5.48 20.59
N GLY A 161 2.76 6.59 21.13
CA GLY A 161 3.96 6.62 21.95
C GLY A 161 5.24 7.14 21.28
N PRO A 162 6.34 7.22 22.02
CA PRO A 162 7.60 7.80 21.53
C PRO A 162 8.30 6.88 20.53
N ARG A 163 8.89 7.47 19.52
CA ARG A 163 9.67 6.77 18.49
C ARG A 163 10.89 6.07 19.06
N ARG A 164 11.18 4.85 18.61
CA ARG A 164 12.33 4.06 19.05
C ARG A 164 13.59 4.47 18.28
N ARG A 165 14.42 5.36 18.86
CA ARG A 165 15.65 5.88 18.24
C ARG A 165 16.59 4.80 17.71
N LEU A 166 16.80 3.72 18.48
CA LEU A 166 17.69 2.62 18.08
C LEU A 166 17.16 1.87 16.86
N SER A 167 15.85 1.57 16.83
CA SER A 167 15.22 0.93 15.67
C SER A 167 15.35 1.80 14.42
N VAL A 168 15.15 3.10 14.57
CA VAL A 168 15.27 4.06 13.46
C VAL A 168 16.74 4.18 13.02
N GLY A 169 17.71 4.24 13.95
CA GLY A 169 19.14 4.35 13.65
C GLY A 169 19.67 3.16 12.85
N PHE A 170 19.31 1.94 13.23
CA PHE A 170 19.75 0.70 12.55
C PHE A 170 18.82 0.24 11.42
N ARG A 171 17.81 1.03 11.08
CA ARG A 171 16.77 0.66 10.10
C ARG A 171 17.33 0.24 8.74
N LEU A 172 18.34 0.94 8.23
CA LEU A 172 18.96 0.63 6.95
C LEU A 172 19.62 -0.75 6.93
N ILE A 173 20.15 -1.20 8.06
CA ILE A 173 20.72 -2.56 8.19
C ILE A 173 19.61 -3.58 8.32
N LEU A 174 18.61 -3.29 9.15
CA LEU A 174 17.50 -4.20 9.42
C LEU A 174 16.64 -4.46 8.18
N ILE A 175 16.57 -3.50 7.24
CA ILE A 175 15.73 -3.65 6.04
C ILE A 175 16.39 -4.51 4.94
N ILE A 176 17.70 -4.75 4.98
CA ILE A 176 18.43 -5.48 3.93
C ILE A 176 17.77 -6.83 3.60
N PRO A 177 17.45 -7.71 4.56
CA PRO A 177 16.82 -9.00 4.24
C PRO A 177 15.45 -8.83 3.58
N GLN A 178 14.67 -7.81 3.99
CA GLN A 178 13.39 -7.50 3.37
C GLN A 178 13.55 -7.04 1.91
N LEU A 179 14.55 -6.19 1.64
CA LEU A 179 14.82 -5.70 0.29
C LEU A 179 15.19 -6.83 -0.68
N ILE A 180 15.96 -7.81 -0.22
CA ILE A 180 16.31 -9.00 -1.03
C ILE A 180 15.06 -9.79 -1.38
N VAL A 181 14.24 -10.13 -0.37
CA VAL A 181 13.02 -10.93 -0.58
C VAL A 181 12.01 -10.17 -1.44
N VAL A 182 11.75 -8.89 -1.13
CA VAL A 182 10.82 -8.07 -1.91
C VAL A 182 11.33 -7.85 -3.33
N GLY A 183 12.65 -7.71 -3.53
CA GLY A 183 13.24 -7.62 -4.87
C GLY A 183 12.95 -8.87 -5.71
N LEU A 184 13.14 -10.06 -5.15
CA LEU A 184 12.80 -11.33 -5.82
C LEU A 184 11.31 -11.46 -6.09
N LEU A 185 10.47 -11.10 -5.12
CA LEU A 185 9.01 -11.11 -5.28
C LEU A 185 8.55 -10.11 -6.34
N THR A 186 9.16 -8.94 -6.42
CA THR A 186 8.87 -7.93 -7.43
C THR A 186 9.21 -8.43 -8.83
N LEU A 187 10.35 -9.10 -8.98
CA LEU A 187 10.71 -9.74 -10.25
C LEU A 187 9.68 -10.81 -10.66
N ALA A 188 9.28 -11.67 -9.71
CA ALA A 188 8.23 -12.66 -9.95
C ALA A 188 6.89 -11.99 -10.29
N TRP A 189 6.58 -10.86 -9.65
CA TRP A 189 5.35 -10.10 -9.93
C TRP A 189 5.35 -9.50 -11.35
N TRP A 190 6.49 -9.01 -11.84
CA TRP A 190 6.62 -8.58 -13.23
C TRP A 190 6.29 -9.71 -14.21
N VAL A 191 6.90 -10.88 -14.01
CA VAL A 191 6.67 -12.05 -14.87
C VAL A 191 5.20 -12.49 -14.81
N THR A 192 4.63 -12.61 -13.61
CA THR A 192 3.24 -13.05 -13.43
C THR A 192 2.24 -12.03 -13.97
N SER A 193 2.56 -10.73 -13.89
CA SER A 193 1.73 -9.67 -14.47
C SER A 193 1.76 -9.68 -15.99
N PHE A 194 2.90 -10.00 -16.60
CA PHE A 194 2.97 -10.21 -18.05
C PHE A 194 2.13 -11.41 -18.50
N VAL A 195 2.19 -12.52 -17.76
CA VAL A 195 1.33 -13.70 -18.03
C VAL A 195 -0.15 -13.34 -17.85
N ALA A 196 -0.48 -12.57 -16.80
CA ALA A 196 -1.85 -12.12 -16.56
C ALA A 196 -2.34 -11.16 -17.66
N TRP A 197 -1.47 -10.30 -18.17
CA TRP A 197 -1.77 -9.41 -19.30
C TRP A 197 -2.19 -10.21 -20.53
N LEU A 198 -1.41 -11.23 -20.92
CA LEU A 198 -1.77 -12.13 -21.99
C LEU A 198 -3.09 -12.87 -21.71
N ALA A 199 -3.24 -13.42 -20.50
CA ALA A 199 -4.47 -14.12 -20.10
C ALA A 199 -5.71 -13.23 -20.23
N ILE A 200 -5.63 -11.96 -19.80
CA ILE A 200 -6.76 -11.02 -19.91
C ILE A 200 -7.05 -10.68 -21.38
N LEU A 201 -6.04 -10.46 -22.21
CA LEU A 201 -6.24 -10.16 -23.64
C LEU A 201 -7.00 -11.28 -24.35
N PHE A 202 -6.66 -12.56 -24.07
CA PHE A 202 -7.29 -13.70 -24.72
C PHE A 202 -8.62 -14.11 -24.07
N THR A 203 -8.69 -14.14 -22.73
CA THR A 203 -9.83 -14.71 -22.01
C THR A 203 -10.76 -13.65 -21.37
N GLY A 204 -10.32 -12.40 -21.25
CA GLY A 204 -11.02 -11.34 -20.51
C GLY A 204 -11.05 -11.55 -18.99
N ARG A 205 -10.23 -12.46 -18.45
CA ARG A 205 -10.21 -12.83 -17.03
C ARG A 205 -8.79 -12.81 -16.48
N TYR A 206 -8.66 -12.35 -15.24
CA TYR A 206 -7.41 -12.45 -14.48
C TYR A 206 -7.40 -13.81 -13.76
N PRO A 207 -6.38 -14.68 -13.95
CA PRO A 207 -6.28 -15.95 -13.24
C PRO A 207 -6.19 -15.71 -11.72
N GLU A 208 -7.01 -16.43 -10.94
CA GLU A 208 -7.17 -16.18 -9.50
C GLU A 208 -5.87 -16.34 -8.71
N GLY A 209 -5.07 -17.36 -9.01
CA GLY A 209 -3.79 -17.57 -8.32
C GLY A 209 -2.81 -16.42 -8.52
N LEU A 210 -2.70 -15.91 -9.77
CA LEU A 210 -1.84 -14.77 -10.09
C LEU A 210 -2.35 -13.48 -9.45
N TYR A 211 -3.68 -13.30 -9.39
CA TYR A 211 -4.30 -12.15 -8.73
C TYR A 211 -3.98 -12.13 -7.23
N ARG A 212 -4.20 -13.25 -6.53
CA ARG A 212 -3.90 -13.38 -5.09
C ARG A 212 -2.42 -13.14 -4.80
N PHE A 213 -1.54 -13.69 -5.64
CA PHE A 213 -0.10 -13.46 -5.55
C PHE A 213 0.22 -11.98 -5.71
N GLY A 214 -0.30 -11.31 -6.74
CA GLY A 214 -0.07 -9.89 -6.99
C GLY A 214 -0.54 -8.99 -5.84
N VAL A 215 -1.73 -9.25 -5.27
CA VAL A 215 -2.22 -8.52 -4.09
C VAL A 215 -1.30 -8.73 -2.88
N GLY A 216 -0.85 -9.97 -2.65
CA GLY A 216 0.08 -10.29 -1.57
C GLY A 216 1.42 -9.57 -1.71
N VAL A 217 2.00 -9.56 -2.92
CA VAL A 217 3.26 -8.84 -3.19
C VAL A 217 3.08 -7.33 -3.02
N LEU A 218 1.96 -6.76 -3.51
CA LEU A 218 1.65 -5.34 -3.34
C LEU A 218 1.59 -4.95 -1.86
N ARG A 219 0.92 -5.75 -1.02
CA ARG A 219 0.83 -5.53 0.42
C ARG A 219 2.21 -5.54 1.07
N TRP A 220 2.99 -6.56 0.79
CA TRP A 220 4.33 -6.69 1.36
C TRP A 220 5.25 -5.56 0.92
N PHE A 221 5.28 -5.28 -0.38
CA PHE A 221 6.06 -4.19 -0.96
C PHE A 221 5.80 -2.85 -0.27
N LEU A 222 4.53 -2.45 -0.15
CA LEU A 222 4.15 -1.18 0.46
C LEU A 222 4.39 -1.13 1.97
N ARG A 223 4.30 -2.24 2.69
CA ARG A 223 4.69 -2.31 4.11
C ARG A 223 6.20 -2.07 4.28
N VAL A 224 7.01 -2.68 3.43
CA VAL A 224 8.47 -2.48 3.45
C VAL A 224 8.83 -1.05 3.07
N GLU A 225 8.15 -0.48 2.07
CA GLU A 225 8.35 0.92 1.68
C GLU A 225 7.94 1.89 2.80
N ALA A 226 6.80 1.67 3.45
CA ALA A 226 6.36 2.49 4.58
C ALA A 226 7.31 2.39 5.78
N TYR A 227 7.88 1.22 6.04
CA TYR A 227 8.93 1.05 7.03
C TYR A 227 10.18 1.84 6.62
N LEU A 228 10.62 1.79 5.37
CA LEU A 228 11.76 2.53 4.85
C LEU A 228 11.56 4.05 4.94
N LEU A 229 10.36 4.52 4.65
CA LEU A 229 9.98 5.93 4.73
C LEU A 229 9.69 6.41 6.17
N LEU A 230 10.02 5.63 7.19
CA LEU A 230 9.87 6.01 8.61
C LEU A 230 8.41 6.24 9.06
N LEU A 231 7.43 5.73 8.33
CA LEU A 231 6.03 5.87 8.70
C LEU A 231 5.67 4.99 9.89
N VAL A 232 6.22 3.77 9.96
CA VAL A 232 6.02 2.78 11.03
C VAL A 232 7.34 2.37 11.65
N ASP A 233 7.34 2.02 12.95
CA ASP A 233 8.53 1.53 13.66
C ASP A 233 8.58 0.01 13.75
N GLU A 234 7.44 -0.66 13.52
CA GLU A 234 7.33 -2.09 13.55
C GLU A 234 7.96 -2.70 12.29
N TYR A 235 8.73 -3.77 12.50
CA TYR A 235 9.37 -4.48 11.41
C TYR A 235 8.31 -5.19 10.54
N PRO A 236 8.37 -5.06 9.21
CA PRO A 236 7.39 -5.69 8.33
C PRO A 236 7.40 -7.21 8.47
N PRO A 237 6.23 -7.85 8.62
CA PRO A 237 6.16 -9.31 8.67
C PRO A 237 6.50 -9.92 7.32
N PHE A 238 7.15 -11.09 7.32
CA PHE A 238 7.38 -11.90 6.12
C PHE A 238 6.09 -12.63 5.74
N SER A 239 5.06 -11.90 5.33
CA SER A 239 3.76 -12.48 4.98
C SER A 239 3.03 -11.68 3.90
N PHE A 240 2.17 -12.38 3.15
CA PHE A 240 1.27 -11.79 2.15
C PHE A 240 -0.04 -11.25 2.76
N GLU A 241 -0.29 -11.50 4.03
CA GLU A 241 -1.49 -11.10 4.76
C GLU A 241 -1.43 -9.66 5.28
#